data_e9e77e3e67fa31487dd1f6fb73a70163
#
_entry.id   e9e77e3e67fa31487dd1f6fb73a70163
#
_cell.length_a   1.000
_cell.length_b   1.000
_cell.length_c   1.000
_cell.angle_alpha   90.00
_cell.angle_beta   90.00
_cell.angle_gamma   90.00
#
_symmetry.space_group_name_H-M   'P 1'
#
loop_
_entity.id
_entity.type
_entity.pdbx_description
1 polymer ?
#
loop_
_entity_poly.entity_id
_entity_poly.type
_entity_poly.pdbx_seq_one_letter_code
_entity_poly.pdbx_strand_id
1 'polypeptide(L)' 'SESGLPSYAEFREQVWQKEEGRYLARILDQTGGSISEACEVTGLSRSRLYALLKRHGLTR' A
#
# COMPACT_ATOMS: atom_id res chain seq x y z
N SER A 1 -7.92 20.65 13.00
CA SER A 1 -7.45 22.02 12.87
C SER A 1 -8.64 22.95 12.68
N GLU A 2 -8.51 24.21 13.08
CA GLU A 2 -9.57 25.19 13.02
C GLU A 2 -10.02 25.52 11.60
N SER A 3 -9.14 25.34 10.63
CA SER A 3 -9.43 25.64 9.24
C SER A 3 -10.05 24.45 8.48
N GLY A 4 -10.29 23.35 9.18
CA GLY A 4 -10.78 22.12 8.54
C GLY A 4 -9.74 21.38 7.74
N LEU A 5 -8.51 21.87 7.73
CA LEU A 5 -7.41 21.20 7.05
C LEU A 5 -6.74 20.21 7.98
N PRO A 6 -6.20 19.10 7.43
CA PRO A 6 -5.48 18.14 8.27
C PRO A 6 -4.18 18.74 8.79
N SER A 7 -3.70 18.20 9.91
CA SER A 7 -2.36 18.54 10.38
C SER A 7 -1.35 17.99 9.39
N TYR A 8 -0.09 18.42 9.50
CA TYR A 8 0.96 17.92 8.62
C TYR A 8 1.11 16.38 8.74
N ALA A 9 1.04 15.86 9.97
CA ALA A 9 1.15 14.43 10.19
C ALA A 9 0.00 13.67 9.52
N GLU A 10 -1.22 14.18 9.63
CA GLU A 10 -2.38 13.59 8.98
C GLU A 10 -2.26 13.66 7.46
N PHE A 11 -1.81 14.78 6.96
CA PHE A 11 -1.59 14.97 5.52
C PHE A 11 -0.57 13.95 4.99
N ARG A 12 0.57 13.82 5.66
CA ARG A 12 1.61 12.86 5.28
C ARG A 12 1.06 11.43 5.25
N GLU A 13 0.32 11.06 6.27
CA GLU A 13 -0.25 9.72 6.38
C GLU A 13 -1.25 9.46 5.25
N GLN A 14 -2.09 10.42 4.95
CA GLN A 14 -3.08 10.31 3.87
C GLN A 14 -2.40 10.12 2.51
N VAL A 15 -1.39 10.92 2.24
CA VAL A 15 -0.63 10.84 0.99
C VAL A 15 0.10 9.50 0.90
N TRP A 16 0.74 9.10 1.99
CA TRP A 16 1.48 7.84 2.02
C TRP A 16 0.58 6.64 1.78
N GLN A 17 -0.57 6.60 2.45
CA GLN A 17 -1.50 5.50 2.28
C GLN A 17 -2.03 5.41 0.85
N LYS A 18 -2.36 6.53 0.27
CA LYS A 18 -2.86 6.58 -1.10
C LYS A 18 -1.82 6.08 -2.09
N GLU A 19 -0.60 6.59 -1.97
CA GLU A 19 0.48 6.20 -2.87
C GLU A 19 0.92 4.76 -2.66
N GLU A 20 0.94 4.31 -1.41
CA GLU A 20 1.26 2.92 -1.09
C GLU A 20 0.24 1.96 -1.72
N GLY A 21 -1.04 2.29 -1.60
CA GLY A 21 -2.10 1.48 -2.21
C GLY A 21 -1.96 1.40 -3.72
N ARG A 22 -1.67 2.52 -4.35
CA ARG A 22 -1.45 2.58 -5.80
C ARG A 22 -0.24 1.75 -6.23
N TYR A 23 0.84 1.85 -5.48
CA TYR A 23 2.06 1.08 -5.74
C TYR A 23 1.78 -0.42 -5.65
N LEU A 24 1.11 -0.85 -4.58
CA LEU A 24 0.81 -2.27 -4.39
C LEU A 24 -0.14 -2.80 -5.46
N ALA A 25 -1.15 -2.02 -5.84
CA ALA A 25 -2.06 -2.41 -6.91
C ALA A 25 -1.31 -2.60 -8.23
N ARG A 26 -0.37 -1.70 -8.51
CA ARG A 26 0.45 -1.79 -9.71
C ARG A 26 1.35 -3.04 -9.70
N ILE A 27 1.93 -3.34 -8.53
CA ILE A 27 2.76 -4.53 -8.37
C ILE A 27 1.94 -5.80 -8.62
N LEU A 28 0.75 -5.88 -8.05
CA LEU A 28 -0.12 -7.03 -8.27
C LEU A 28 -0.49 -7.17 -9.75
N ASP A 29 -0.77 -6.07 -10.42
CA ASP A 29 -1.10 -6.08 -11.83
C ASP A 29 0.08 -6.58 -12.67
N GLN A 30 1.27 -6.08 -12.40
CA GLN A 30 2.48 -6.47 -13.14
C GLN A 30 2.90 -7.91 -12.90
N THR A 31 2.64 -8.43 -11.72
CA THR A 31 3.01 -9.81 -11.37
C THR A 31 1.87 -10.81 -11.62
N GLY A 32 0.74 -10.33 -12.12
CA GLY A 32 -0.40 -11.20 -12.39
C GLY A 32 -1.01 -11.78 -11.12
N GLY A 33 -0.84 -11.10 -9.99
CA GLY A 33 -1.34 -11.57 -8.70
C GLY A 33 -0.45 -12.56 -8.00
N SER A 34 0.76 -12.80 -8.53
CA SER A 34 1.71 -13.73 -7.90
C SER A 34 2.34 -13.11 -6.67
N ILE A 35 2.05 -13.68 -5.50
CA ILE A 35 2.60 -13.20 -4.25
C ILE A 35 4.11 -13.42 -4.19
N SER A 36 4.60 -14.55 -4.69
CA SER A 36 6.05 -14.81 -4.74
C SER A 36 6.79 -13.75 -5.53
N GLU A 37 6.31 -13.43 -6.72
CA GLU A 37 6.93 -12.41 -7.56
C GLU A 37 6.82 -11.04 -6.92
N ALA A 38 5.67 -10.73 -6.33
CA ALA A 38 5.47 -9.45 -5.65
C ALA A 38 6.46 -9.28 -4.50
N CYS A 39 6.72 -10.33 -3.75
CA CYS A 39 7.72 -10.29 -2.68
C CYS A 39 9.11 -10.00 -3.23
N GLU A 40 9.46 -10.61 -4.34
CA GLU A 40 10.77 -10.37 -4.97
C GLU A 40 10.90 -8.92 -5.46
N VAL A 41 9.87 -8.41 -6.11
CA VAL A 41 9.89 -7.05 -6.65
C VAL A 41 9.92 -6.00 -5.55
N THR A 42 9.12 -6.19 -4.51
CA THR A 42 9.00 -5.19 -3.43
C THR A 42 10.08 -5.33 -2.36
N GLY A 43 10.70 -6.49 -2.25
CA GLY A 43 11.64 -6.76 -1.18
C GLY A 43 10.96 -7.01 0.17
N LEU A 44 9.64 -7.16 0.18
CA LEU A 44 8.89 -7.39 1.41
C LEU A 44 8.77 -8.89 1.70
N SER A 45 8.66 -9.22 2.99
CA SER A 45 8.33 -10.59 3.38
C SER A 45 6.87 -10.87 3.01
N ARG A 46 6.54 -12.15 2.89
CA ARG A 46 5.18 -12.57 2.57
C ARG A 46 4.17 -12.06 3.61
N SER A 47 4.50 -12.19 4.89
CA SER A 47 3.63 -11.71 5.97
C SER A 47 3.36 -10.22 5.87
N ARG A 48 4.43 -9.45 5.63
CA ARG A 48 4.29 -8.01 5.54
C ARG A 48 3.50 -7.60 4.30
N LEU A 49 3.76 -8.27 3.18
CA LEU A 49 3.02 -7.99 1.96
C LEU A 49 1.53 -8.24 2.14
N TYR A 50 1.15 -9.37 2.74
CA TYR A 50 -0.25 -9.67 3.00
C TYR A 50 -0.89 -8.65 3.93
N ALA A 51 -0.16 -8.23 4.97
CA ALA A 51 -0.66 -7.22 5.89
C ALA A 51 -0.97 -5.91 5.17
N LEU A 52 -0.07 -5.48 4.30
CA LEU A 52 -0.26 -4.25 3.53
C LEU A 52 -1.40 -4.38 2.51
N LEU A 53 -1.49 -5.51 1.84
CA LEU A 53 -2.58 -5.74 0.89
C LEU A 53 -3.93 -5.73 1.58
N LYS A 54 -4.02 -6.34 2.75
CA LYS A 54 -5.24 -6.34 3.54
C LYS A 54 -5.61 -4.93 3.98
N ARG A 55 -4.63 -4.15 4.43
CA ARG A 55 -4.81 -2.77 4.86
C ARG A 55 -5.44 -1.92 3.75
N HIS A 56 -5.05 -2.16 2.51
CA HIS A 56 -5.54 -1.39 1.36
C HIS A 56 -6.71 -2.06 0.63
N GLY A 57 -7.22 -3.15 1.17
CA GLY A 57 -8.35 -3.85 0.57
C GLY A 57 -8.02 -4.51 -0.76
N LEU A 58 -6.77 -4.87 -0.97
CA LEU A 58 -6.29 -5.48 -2.21
C LEU A 58 -6.25 -7.00 -2.16
N THR A 59 -6.53 -7.60 -1.04
CA THR A 59 -6.67 -9.06 -0.91
C THR A 59 -8.11 -9.46 -1.19
N ARG A 60 -8.29 -10.62 -1.73
CA ARG A 60 -9.61 -11.19 -1.94
C ARG A 60 -10.08 -11.96 -0.72
#